data_aeaaffed8015a169c8e055498ee42a84
#
_entry.id   aeaaffed8015a169c8e055498ee42a84
#
_cell.length_a   1.000
_cell.length_b   1.000
_cell.length_c   1.000
_cell.angle_alpha   90.00
_cell.angle_beta   90.00
_cell.angle_gamma   90.00
#
_symmetry.space_group_name_H-M   'P 1'
#
loop_
_entity.id
_entity.type
_entity.pdbx_description
1 polymer ?
#
loop_
_entity_poly.entity_id
_entity_poly.type
_entity_poly.pdbx_seq_one_letter_code
_entity_poly.pdbx_strand_id
1 'polypeptide(L)'
;IVYIDSECSVTRPRLKQFGVNIDELNYIVPDNMEQVFDIIERVCRYKIKENDDRHLIIIWDSIAQTATSDEMNRTAFDKEIGSQSAVLTRGLRRIKPYVHRCKTTGLVFINQARENQDRFGDLYKMPGGKALMHSCDIILRVNKIKPNETEQGIKISTPSKNRLFNPFQSTVVQFNYALGFTKENIVKSFCEFIKEIGILGQSGAWCFLQTEVDKMIADGMSEEDAKKEVKKFYLKDFTTRLLEDPEYYEQMLHDSEEYVNKNISMVSKIMLDSEINIETELKKLSEVENEFSDEEDTLEKDEKVTKKVKSK
;
A
#
# COMPACT_ATOMS: atom_id res chain seq x y z
N ILE A 1 1.58 -6.53 20.60
CA ILE A 1 2.00 -5.43 19.71
C ILE A 1 3.06 -4.59 20.41
N VAL A 2 4.10 -4.17 19.68
CA VAL A 2 5.08 -3.16 20.13
C VAL A 2 4.85 -1.91 19.30
N TYR A 3 4.54 -0.79 19.96
CA TYR A 3 4.32 0.50 19.30
C TYR A 3 5.43 1.48 19.73
N ILE A 4 6.24 1.90 18.77
CA ILE A 4 7.36 2.81 18.96
C ILE A 4 6.91 4.17 18.45
N ASP A 5 6.60 5.10 19.37
CA ASP A 5 6.09 6.44 19.10
C ASP A 5 7.23 7.48 19.23
N SER A 6 7.81 7.87 18.11
CA SER A 6 8.82 8.92 18.04
C SER A 6 8.23 10.31 17.82
N GLU A 7 6.93 10.42 17.53
CA GLU A 7 6.23 11.70 17.42
C GLU A 7 5.67 12.18 18.76
N CYS A 8 5.56 11.29 19.77
CA CYS A 8 4.94 11.57 21.06
C CYS A 8 3.51 12.12 20.92
N SER A 9 2.81 11.71 19.87
CA SER A 9 1.52 12.28 19.47
C SER A 9 0.32 11.46 19.93
N VAL A 10 0.54 10.20 20.27
CA VAL A 10 -0.51 9.24 20.61
C VAL A 10 -0.79 9.23 22.11
N THR A 11 -2.07 9.39 22.49
CA THR A 11 -2.49 9.34 23.88
C THR A 11 -3.23 8.06 24.20
N ARG A 12 -3.08 7.54 25.44
CA ARG A 12 -3.81 6.34 25.89
C ARG A 12 -5.34 6.44 25.73
N PRO A 13 -6.01 7.58 26.05
CA PRO A 13 -7.44 7.72 25.79
C PRO A 13 -7.80 7.56 24.32
N ARG A 14 -6.96 8.07 23.40
CA ARG A 14 -7.19 7.96 21.96
C ARG A 14 -7.06 6.51 21.45
N LEU A 15 -6.07 5.78 21.95
CA LEU A 15 -5.91 4.36 21.65
C LEU A 15 -7.12 3.54 22.11
N LYS A 16 -7.60 3.78 23.35
CA LYS A 16 -8.81 3.14 23.87
C LYS A 16 -10.04 3.44 23.03
N GLN A 17 -10.19 4.68 22.57
CA GLN A 17 -11.29 5.11 21.71
C GLN A 17 -11.32 4.31 20.39
N PHE A 18 -10.16 3.93 19.86
CA PHE A 18 -10.03 3.08 18.68
C PHE A 18 -10.06 1.58 18.98
N GLY A 19 -10.39 1.17 20.21
CA GLY A 19 -10.52 -0.23 20.59
C GLY A 19 -9.20 -0.95 20.86
N VAL A 20 -8.09 -0.21 21.01
CA VAL A 20 -6.79 -0.82 21.33
C VAL A 20 -6.78 -1.29 22.78
N ASN A 21 -6.44 -2.56 23.02
CA ASN A 21 -6.17 -3.07 24.35
C ASN A 21 -4.80 -2.54 24.84
N ILE A 22 -4.86 -1.54 25.72
CA ILE A 22 -3.66 -0.84 26.22
C ILE A 22 -2.82 -1.73 27.14
N ASP A 23 -3.43 -2.69 27.82
CA ASP A 23 -2.74 -3.55 28.77
C ASP A 23 -1.85 -4.59 28.04
N GLU A 24 -2.15 -4.87 26.78
CA GLU A 24 -1.36 -5.74 25.89
C GLU A 24 -0.43 -4.96 24.95
N LEU A 25 -0.45 -3.64 25.00
CA LEU A 25 0.36 -2.77 24.14
C LEU A 25 1.69 -2.42 24.82
N ASN A 26 2.79 -2.85 24.22
CA ASN A 26 4.11 -2.37 24.61
C ASN A 26 4.37 -1.03 23.93
N TYR A 27 4.07 0.07 24.64
CA TYR A 27 4.27 1.43 24.15
C TYR A 27 5.64 1.95 24.57
N ILE A 28 6.44 2.39 23.60
CA ILE A 28 7.83 2.81 23.79
C ILE A 28 8.04 4.16 23.09
N VAL A 29 8.63 5.12 23.81
CA VAL A 29 9.13 6.37 23.24
C VAL A 29 10.65 6.26 23.13
N PRO A 30 11.21 6.22 21.92
CA PRO A 30 12.66 6.11 21.74
C PRO A 30 13.34 7.48 21.85
N ASP A 31 14.58 7.51 22.28
CA ASP A 31 15.37 8.74 22.30
C ASP A 31 15.85 9.13 20.88
N ASN A 32 16.21 8.12 20.06
CA ASN A 32 16.76 8.32 18.74
C ASN A 32 16.55 7.09 17.84
N MET A 33 16.93 7.21 16.56
CA MET A 33 16.78 6.18 15.56
C MET A 33 17.58 4.91 15.82
N GLU A 34 18.77 5.06 16.38
CA GLU A 34 19.66 3.95 16.75
C GLU A 34 19.01 3.08 17.83
N GLN A 35 18.36 3.73 18.81
CA GLN A 35 17.64 3.03 19.86
C GLN A 35 16.43 2.25 19.30
N VAL A 36 15.73 2.78 18.30
CA VAL A 36 14.65 2.02 17.64
C VAL A 36 15.18 0.70 17.07
N PHE A 37 16.31 0.71 16.37
CA PHE A 37 16.90 -0.50 15.84
C PHE A 37 17.35 -1.47 16.94
N ASP A 38 17.85 -0.96 18.06
CA ASP A 38 18.21 -1.78 19.22
C ASP A 38 16.98 -2.45 19.85
N ILE A 39 15.86 -1.72 19.96
CA ILE A 39 14.59 -2.26 20.44
C ILE A 39 14.12 -3.40 19.55
N ILE A 40 14.05 -3.17 18.23
CA ILE A 40 13.60 -4.17 17.27
C ILE A 40 14.49 -5.43 17.34
N GLU A 41 15.81 -5.26 17.39
CA GLU A 41 16.74 -6.37 17.50
C GLU A 41 16.55 -7.16 18.79
N ARG A 42 16.45 -6.47 19.95
CA ARG A 42 16.26 -7.11 21.25
C ARG A 42 14.97 -7.94 21.31
N VAL A 43 13.88 -7.36 20.81
CA VAL A 43 12.57 -8.05 20.76
C VAL A 43 12.66 -9.30 19.89
N CYS A 44 13.25 -9.19 18.69
CA CYS A 44 13.44 -10.36 17.82
C CYS A 44 14.37 -11.41 18.44
N ARG A 45 15.48 -11.00 19.06
CA ARG A 45 16.39 -11.94 19.74
C ARG A 45 15.73 -12.67 20.89
N TYR A 46 14.93 -11.95 21.69
CA TYR A 46 14.16 -12.56 22.80
C TYR A 46 13.20 -13.62 22.25
N LYS A 47 12.43 -13.27 21.23
CA LYS A 47 11.45 -14.15 20.58
C LYS A 47 12.12 -15.43 20.00
N ILE A 48 13.27 -15.28 19.37
CA ILE A 48 14.06 -16.40 18.83
C ILE A 48 14.55 -17.30 19.99
N LYS A 49 15.09 -16.70 21.07
CA LYS A 49 15.64 -17.42 22.20
C LYS A 49 14.58 -18.24 22.93
N GLU A 50 13.41 -17.67 23.17
CA GLU A 50 12.29 -18.31 23.85
C GLU A 50 11.48 -19.24 22.94
N ASN A 51 11.85 -19.36 21.66
CA ASN A 51 11.09 -20.08 20.63
C ASN A 51 9.60 -19.71 20.61
N ASP A 52 9.34 -18.40 20.79
CA ASP A 52 7.98 -17.83 20.87
C ASP A 52 7.39 -17.72 19.47
N ASP A 53 6.36 -18.51 19.17
CA ASP A 53 5.65 -18.57 17.88
C ASP A 53 4.44 -17.63 17.78
N ARG A 54 4.10 -16.90 18.85
CA ARG A 54 3.01 -15.92 18.84
C ARG A 54 3.27 -14.84 17.81
N HIS A 55 2.19 -14.37 17.17
CA HIS A 55 2.28 -13.26 16.22
C HIS A 55 2.70 -11.97 16.92
N LEU A 56 3.66 -11.27 16.33
CA LEU A 56 4.16 -9.99 16.80
C LEU A 56 4.12 -8.95 15.68
N ILE A 57 3.56 -7.79 15.97
CA ILE A 57 3.64 -6.63 15.08
C ILE A 57 4.40 -5.53 15.82
N ILE A 58 5.45 -5.01 15.18
CA ILE A 58 6.22 -3.86 15.64
C ILE A 58 5.89 -2.69 14.71
N ILE A 59 5.36 -1.60 15.28
CA ILE A 59 4.98 -0.39 14.56
C ILE A 59 5.95 0.72 14.95
N TRP A 60 6.54 1.41 13.98
CA TRP A 60 7.39 2.57 14.19
C TRP A 60 6.73 3.81 13.58
N ASP A 61 6.31 4.74 14.42
CA ASP A 61 5.60 5.98 14.07
C ASP A 61 6.35 7.21 14.60
N SER A 62 7.04 7.94 13.76
CA SER A 62 7.35 7.75 12.36
C SER A 62 8.85 7.86 12.10
N ILE A 63 9.32 7.26 10.99
CA ILE A 63 10.73 7.38 10.58
C ILE A 63 11.13 8.84 10.36
N ALA A 64 10.25 9.62 9.72
CA ALA A 64 10.54 11.01 9.35
C ALA A 64 10.79 11.93 10.55
N GLN A 65 10.22 11.63 11.70
CA GLN A 65 10.32 12.44 12.93
C GLN A 65 11.37 11.90 13.91
N THR A 66 11.95 10.74 13.64
CA THR A 66 12.96 10.17 14.54
C THR A 66 14.33 10.75 14.22
N ALA A 67 14.87 11.54 15.16
CA ALA A 67 16.22 12.08 15.08
C ALA A 67 17.28 10.97 15.20
N THR A 68 18.45 11.19 14.62
CA THR A 68 19.63 10.34 14.89
C THR A 68 20.36 10.81 16.14
N SER A 69 21.21 9.97 16.72
CA SER A 69 22.07 10.37 17.85
C SER A 69 22.96 11.56 17.50
N ASP A 70 23.43 11.63 16.26
CA ASP A 70 24.25 12.74 15.76
C ASP A 70 23.44 14.04 15.69
N GLU A 71 22.20 13.99 15.22
CA GLU A 71 21.29 15.14 15.19
C GLU A 71 21.02 15.69 16.59
N MET A 72 20.81 14.81 17.57
CA MET A 72 20.55 15.22 18.97
C MET A 72 21.77 15.87 19.65
N ASN A 73 22.98 15.52 19.25
CA ASN A 73 24.22 16.06 19.80
C ASN A 73 24.68 17.37 19.15
N ARG A 74 24.00 17.83 18.08
CA ARG A 74 24.32 19.07 17.36
C ARG A 74 23.42 20.22 17.77
N THR A 75 23.85 21.44 17.44
CA THR A 75 22.98 22.61 17.59
C THR A 75 21.99 22.74 16.44
N ALA A 76 20.88 23.42 16.66
CA ALA A 76 19.83 23.63 15.63
C ALA A 76 20.34 24.39 14.37
N PHE A 77 21.53 24.96 14.41
CA PHE A 77 22.12 25.74 13.32
C PHE A 77 23.10 24.94 12.47
N ASP A 78 23.45 23.72 12.87
CA ASP A 78 24.39 22.88 12.13
C ASP A 78 23.66 22.26 10.90
N LYS A 79 24.24 22.48 9.72
CA LYS A 79 23.69 21.86 8.50
C LYS A 79 24.02 20.37 8.47
N GLU A 80 22.99 19.57 8.33
CA GLU A 80 23.13 18.13 8.17
C GLU A 80 22.77 17.67 6.77
N ILE A 81 23.61 16.79 6.20
CA ILE A 81 23.37 16.16 4.90
C ILE A 81 23.50 14.65 5.06
N GLY A 82 22.33 13.94 5.11
CA GLY A 82 22.26 12.49 4.89
C GLY A 82 22.54 11.56 6.07
N SER A 83 22.69 12.06 7.32
CA SER A 83 22.93 11.21 8.50
C SER A 83 21.78 10.21 8.72
N GLN A 84 20.53 10.68 8.68
CA GLN A 84 19.32 9.86 8.84
C GLN A 84 19.30 8.69 7.82
N SER A 85 19.59 8.94 6.54
CA SER A 85 19.60 7.91 5.51
C SER A 85 20.71 6.87 5.72
N ALA A 86 21.85 7.28 6.26
CA ALA A 86 22.98 6.39 6.55
C ALA A 86 22.67 5.49 7.76
N VAL A 87 22.12 6.04 8.84
CA VAL A 87 21.70 5.30 10.04
C VAL A 87 20.60 4.31 9.66
N LEU A 88 19.58 4.75 8.92
CA LEU A 88 18.50 3.90 8.46
C LEU A 88 19.00 2.73 7.61
N THR A 89 19.92 2.99 6.69
CA THR A 89 20.51 1.94 5.83
C THR A 89 21.26 0.89 6.67
N ARG A 90 22.08 1.32 7.62
CA ARG A 90 22.83 0.42 8.50
C ARG A 90 21.91 -0.36 9.43
N GLY A 91 20.94 0.33 10.03
CA GLY A 91 19.96 -0.26 10.94
C GLY A 91 19.10 -1.34 10.26
N LEU A 92 18.55 -1.05 9.09
CA LEU A 92 17.77 -2.02 8.31
C LEU A 92 18.59 -3.27 7.95
N ARG A 93 19.85 -3.11 7.56
CA ARG A 93 20.73 -4.26 7.30
C ARG A 93 20.98 -5.08 8.55
N ARG A 94 21.14 -4.43 9.71
CA ARG A 94 21.40 -5.08 11.00
C ARG A 94 20.20 -5.90 11.49
N ILE A 95 18.99 -5.37 11.42
CA ILE A 95 17.80 -6.05 11.92
C ILE A 95 17.26 -7.16 10.98
N LYS A 96 17.51 -7.05 9.67
CA LYS A 96 16.97 -7.96 8.66
C LYS A 96 17.15 -9.45 8.97
N PRO A 97 18.34 -9.93 9.41
CA PRO A 97 18.51 -11.36 9.74
C PRO A 97 17.67 -11.82 10.93
N TYR A 98 17.44 -10.95 11.91
CA TYR A 98 16.63 -11.26 13.09
C TYR A 98 15.16 -11.32 12.76
N VAL A 99 14.66 -10.32 12.02
CA VAL A 99 13.27 -10.28 11.56
C VAL A 99 12.95 -11.49 10.69
N HIS A 100 13.85 -11.86 9.78
CA HIS A 100 13.67 -13.04 8.93
C HIS A 100 13.59 -14.36 9.70
N ARG A 101 14.33 -14.50 10.82
CA ARG A 101 14.25 -15.68 11.70
C ARG A 101 12.99 -15.70 12.54
N CYS A 102 12.41 -14.54 12.83
CA CYS A 102 11.14 -14.41 13.56
C CYS A 102 9.97 -14.56 12.58
N LYS A 103 9.66 -15.79 12.17
CA LYS A 103 8.66 -16.11 11.12
C LYS A 103 7.27 -15.49 11.32
N THR A 104 6.88 -15.19 12.58
CA THR A 104 5.59 -14.65 12.97
C THR A 104 5.67 -13.17 13.35
N THR A 105 6.69 -12.43 12.85
CA THR A 105 6.89 -11.02 13.16
C THR A 105 6.75 -10.14 11.92
N GLY A 106 5.86 -9.14 11.99
CA GLY A 106 5.71 -8.09 11.01
C GLY A 106 6.27 -6.75 11.50
N LEU A 107 6.93 -5.99 10.61
CA LEU A 107 7.35 -4.62 10.86
C LEU A 107 6.50 -3.67 10.03
N VAL A 108 5.94 -2.66 10.67
CA VAL A 108 5.19 -1.57 10.03
C VAL A 108 5.94 -0.26 10.26
N PHE A 109 6.42 0.34 9.18
CA PHE A 109 7.09 1.63 9.21
C PHE A 109 6.15 2.72 8.70
N ILE A 110 5.82 3.68 9.55
CA ILE A 110 5.06 4.86 9.14
C ILE A 110 6.06 5.93 8.70
N ASN A 111 5.79 6.54 7.55
CA ASN A 111 6.65 7.59 7.03
C ASN A 111 5.81 8.70 6.38
N GLN A 112 6.30 9.92 6.43
CA GLN A 112 5.65 11.07 5.83
C GLN A 112 6.18 11.29 4.43
N ALA A 113 5.28 11.34 3.45
CA ALA A 113 5.65 11.73 2.09
C ALA A 113 5.74 13.26 2.00
N ARG A 114 6.82 13.77 1.41
CA ARG A 114 6.99 15.21 1.11
C ARG A 114 6.83 15.43 -0.38
N GLU A 115 6.23 16.54 -0.77
CA GLU A 115 6.15 16.94 -2.17
C GLU A 115 7.55 17.10 -2.76
N ASN A 116 7.76 16.52 -3.91
CA ASN A 116 9.01 16.65 -4.64
C ASN A 116 8.95 17.93 -5.49
N GLN A 117 9.92 18.81 -5.31
CA GLN A 117 10.02 20.04 -6.11
C GLN A 117 10.61 19.82 -7.51
N ASP A 118 11.11 18.61 -7.79
CA ASP A 118 11.66 18.26 -9.10
C ASP A 118 10.52 18.04 -10.11
N ARG A 119 10.50 18.82 -11.17
CA ARG A 119 9.47 18.80 -12.24
C ARG A 119 9.39 17.48 -13.03
N PHE A 120 10.42 16.66 -12.98
CA PHE A 120 10.59 15.42 -13.76
C PHE A 120 10.71 14.14 -12.92
N GLY A 121 10.38 14.17 -11.63
CA GLY A 121 10.46 13.04 -10.72
C GLY A 121 9.11 12.62 -10.14
N ASP A 122 9.12 11.57 -9.32
CA ASP A 122 7.96 11.21 -8.52
C ASP A 122 7.45 12.42 -7.73
N LEU A 123 6.12 12.66 -7.78
CA LEU A 123 5.45 13.76 -7.07
C LEU A 123 5.76 13.80 -5.57
N TYR A 124 6.18 12.68 -4.99
CA TYR A 124 6.43 12.54 -3.57
C TYR A 124 7.79 11.89 -3.30
N LYS A 125 8.56 12.53 -2.42
CA LYS A 125 9.82 12.01 -1.91
C LYS A 125 9.63 11.48 -0.49
N MET A 126 10.09 10.25 -0.23
CA MET A 126 10.08 9.68 1.12
C MET A 126 11.39 10.00 1.84
N PRO A 127 11.34 10.54 3.08
CA PRO A 127 12.51 10.60 3.95
C PRO A 127 13.13 9.22 4.18
N GLY A 128 14.43 9.15 4.43
CA GLY A 128 15.13 7.89 4.69
C GLY A 128 15.77 7.23 3.45
N GLY A 129 15.57 7.81 2.27
CA GLY A 129 16.27 7.39 1.04
C GLY A 129 15.82 6.04 0.47
N LYS A 130 16.56 5.56 -0.54
CA LYS A 130 16.22 4.33 -1.30
C LYS A 130 16.31 3.05 -0.47
N ALA A 131 17.09 3.03 0.63
CA ALA A 131 17.30 1.82 1.44
C ALA A 131 16.01 1.30 2.06
N LEU A 132 15.12 2.19 2.54
CA LEU A 132 13.81 1.84 3.07
C LEU A 132 12.94 1.18 1.99
N MET A 133 12.85 1.80 0.81
CA MET A 133 12.09 1.26 -0.32
C MET A 133 12.58 -0.15 -0.72
N HIS A 134 13.90 -0.38 -0.72
CA HIS A 134 14.45 -1.70 -1.06
C HIS A 134 14.20 -2.75 0.01
N SER A 135 14.13 -2.36 1.28
CA SER A 135 13.98 -3.28 2.41
C SER A 135 12.54 -3.73 2.64
N CYS A 136 11.55 -2.88 2.38
CA CYS A 136 10.14 -3.22 2.53
C CYS A 136 9.69 -4.25 1.50
N ASP A 137 8.75 -5.10 1.89
CA ASP A 137 8.09 -6.05 0.98
C ASP A 137 6.86 -5.41 0.31
N ILE A 138 6.16 -4.57 1.05
CA ILE A 138 5.00 -3.82 0.56
C ILE A 138 5.19 -2.34 0.91
N ILE A 139 4.84 -1.46 -0.03
CA ILE A 139 4.77 -0.01 0.19
C ILE A 139 3.33 0.42 -0.07
N LEU A 140 2.69 0.93 0.97
CA LEU A 140 1.34 1.49 0.90
C LEU A 140 1.42 3.01 0.89
N ARG A 141 0.71 3.62 -0.03
CA ARG A 141 0.46 5.07 -0.04
C ARG A 141 -0.97 5.31 0.43
N VAL A 142 -1.10 6.20 1.40
CA VAL A 142 -2.38 6.58 1.99
C VAL A 142 -2.67 8.04 1.65
N ASN A 143 -3.72 8.29 0.89
CA ASN A 143 -4.14 9.63 0.47
C ASN A 143 -5.56 9.93 0.96
N LYS A 144 -5.80 11.16 1.36
CA LYS A 144 -7.13 11.66 1.72
C LYS A 144 -7.93 11.96 0.45
N ILE A 145 -9.18 11.52 0.40
CA ILE A 145 -10.11 11.82 -0.69
C ILE A 145 -11.50 12.13 -0.11
N LYS A 146 -12.22 13.06 -0.77
CA LYS A 146 -13.64 13.37 -0.49
C LYS A 146 -14.01 13.39 1.01
N PRO A 147 -13.49 14.35 1.79
CA PRO A 147 -13.88 14.51 3.19
C PRO A 147 -15.33 14.99 3.31
N ASN A 148 -16.00 14.60 4.38
CA ASN A 148 -17.21 15.23 4.88
C ASN A 148 -17.00 15.65 6.35
N GLU A 149 -18.04 16.11 7.04
CA GLU A 149 -17.91 16.61 8.40
C GLU A 149 -17.52 15.53 9.43
N THR A 150 -17.87 14.27 9.18
CA THR A 150 -17.69 13.15 10.12
C THR A 150 -16.74 12.09 9.61
N GLU A 151 -16.57 11.97 8.31
CA GLU A 151 -15.82 10.89 7.67
C GLU A 151 -14.80 11.42 6.66
N GLN A 152 -13.70 10.69 6.53
CA GLN A 152 -12.65 10.89 5.55
C GLN A 152 -12.56 9.67 4.64
N GLY A 153 -12.72 9.87 3.36
CA GLY A 153 -12.33 8.86 2.38
C GLY A 153 -10.81 8.74 2.33
N ILE A 154 -10.33 7.52 2.44
CA ILE A 154 -8.91 7.20 2.39
C ILE A 154 -8.67 6.26 1.21
N LYS A 155 -7.84 6.70 0.26
CA LYS A 155 -7.33 5.84 -0.82
C LYS A 155 -6.02 5.22 -0.37
N ILE A 156 -6.00 3.89 -0.29
CA ILE A 156 -4.80 3.11 -0.04
C ILE A 156 -4.36 2.50 -1.38
N SER A 157 -3.10 2.66 -1.74
CA SER A 157 -2.55 2.14 -3.00
C SER A 157 -1.15 1.57 -2.82
N THR A 158 -0.76 0.65 -3.71
CA THR A 158 0.60 0.08 -3.81
C THR A 158 1.32 0.68 -5.03
N PRO A 159 1.90 1.91 -4.93
CA PRO A 159 2.33 2.67 -6.10
C PRO A 159 3.59 2.12 -6.79
N SER A 160 4.41 1.36 -6.09
CA SER A 160 5.72 1.00 -6.61
C SER A 160 6.22 -0.39 -6.23
N LYS A 161 5.76 -0.97 -5.12
CA LYS A 161 6.29 -2.22 -4.63
C LYS A 161 5.28 -3.03 -3.85
N ASN A 162 5.04 -4.22 -4.33
CA ASN A 162 4.33 -5.26 -3.63
C ASN A 162 4.95 -6.61 -4.01
N ARG A 163 5.62 -7.28 -3.06
CA ARG A 163 6.25 -8.58 -3.32
C ARG A 163 5.29 -9.75 -3.14
N LEU A 164 4.14 -9.53 -2.51
CA LEU A 164 3.16 -10.58 -2.24
C LEU A 164 2.15 -10.68 -3.38
N PHE A 165 1.83 -9.54 -4.01
CA PHE A 165 0.84 -9.43 -5.10
C PHE A 165 1.31 -8.41 -6.13
N ASN A 166 0.52 -8.24 -7.18
CA ASN A 166 0.78 -7.23 -8.19
C ASN A 166 0.80 -5.81 -7.59
N PRO A 167 1.78 -4.97 -7.92
CA PRO A 167 1.78 -3.55 -7.56
C PRO A 167 0.66 -2.78 -8.29
N PHE A 168 0.54 -1.48 -8.02
CA PHE A 168 -0.42 -0.54 -8.64
C PHE A 168 -1.89 -0.79 -8.33
N GLN A 169 -2.19 -1.61 -7.33
CA GLN A 169 -3.54 -1.79 -6.82
C GLN A 169 -3.93 -0.65 -5.88
N SER A 170 -5.22 -0.36 -5.80
CA SER A 170 -5.74 0.62 -4.85
C SER A 170 -7.14 0.26 -4.38
N THR A 171 -7.45 0.65 -3.17
CA THR A 171 -8.79 0.55 -2.59
C THR A 171 -9.14 1.84 -1.87
N VAL A 172 -10.44 2.06 -1.68
CA VAL A 172 -10.95 3.22 -0.94
C VAL A 172 -11.69 2.71 0.29
N VAL A 173 -11.33 3.25 1.45
CA VAL A 173 -12.00 2.98 2.72
C VAL A 173 -12.49 4.28 3.35
N GLN A 174 -13.57 4.20 4.12
CA GLN A 174 -14.06 5.34 4.89
C GLN A 174 -13.53 5.27 6.32
N PHE A 175 -13.12 6.40 6.85
CA PHE A 175 -12.58 6.56 8.20
C PHE A 175 -13.38 7.62 8.95
N ASN A 176 -13.94 7.24 10.09
CA ASN A 176 -14.64 8.18 10.96
C ASN A 176 -13.63 8.93 11.85
N TYR A 177 -13.69 10.26 11.89
CA TYR A 177 -12.72 11.06 12.66
C TYR A 177 -12.77 10.79 14.18
N ALA A 178 -13.94 10.47 14.70
CA ALA A 178 -14.10 10.19 16.13
C ALA A 178 -13.82 8.73 16.49
N LEU A 179 -14.29 7.79 15.67
CA LEU A 179 -14.34 6.36 16.01
C LEU A 179 -13.34 5.50 15.23
N GLY A 180 -12.62 6.07 14.25
CA GLY A 180 -11.72 5.32 13.40
C GLY A 180 -12.46 4.51 12.32
N PHE A 181 -12.07 3.27 12.10
CA PHE A 181 -12.75 2.34 11.22
C PHE A 181 -13.91 1.68 11.95
N THR A 182 -15.12 2.18 11.74
CA THR A 182 -16.34 1.56 12.30
C THR A 182 -16.75 0.32 11.50
N LYS A 183 -17.58 -0.54 12.10
CA LYS A 183 -18.14 -1.70 11.41
C LYS A 183 -18.89 -1.28 10.13
N GLU A 184 -19.64 -0.19 10.20
CA GLU A 184 -20.36 0.39 9.06
C GLU A 184 -19.40 0.82 7.93
N ASN A 185 -18.28 1.44 8.28
CA ASN A 185 -17.28 1.85 7.29
C ASN A 185 -16.61 0.63 6.64
N ILE A 186 -16.32 -0.39 7.41
CA ILE A 186 -15.72 -1.65 6.92
C ILE A 186 -16.70 -2.33 5.96
N VAL A 187 -17.96 -2.49 6.34
CA VAL A 187 -18.99 -3.12 5.50
C VAL A 187 -19.24 -2.31 4.22
N LYS A 188 -19.31 -0.98 4.30
CA LYS A 188 -19.41 -0.13 3.10
C LYS A 188 -18.22 -0.34 2.15
N SER A 189 -17.00 -0.35 2.69
CA SER A 189 -15.78 -0.59 1.90
C SER A 189 -15.79 -1.99 1.28
N PHE A 190 -16.28 -2.98 2.02
CA PHE A 190 -16.45 -4.34 1.51
C PHE A 190 -17.48 -4.39 0.37
N CYS A 191 -18.61 -3.72 0.48
CA CYS A 191 -19.60 -3.63 -0.60
C CYS A 191 -19.02 -3.00 -1.88
N GLU A 192 -18.21 -1.93 -1.75
CA GLU A 192 -17.52 -1.33 -2.89
C GLU A 192 -16.50 -2.32 -3.51
N PHE A 193 -15.76 -3.03 -2.68
CA PHE A 193 -14.80 -4.03 -3.15
C PHE A 193 -15.49 -5.16 -3.93
N ILE A 194 -16.55 -5.79 -3.40
CA ILE A 194 -17.24 -6.88 -4.09
C ILE A 194 -17.98 -6.42 -5.35
N LYS A 195 -18.32 -5.14 -5.44
CA LYS A 195 -18.83 -4.51 -6.64
C LYS A 195 -17.72 -4.34 -7.70
N GLU A 196 -16.55 -3.87 -7.29
CA GLU A 196 -15.40 -3.66 -8.17
C GLU A 196 -14.90 -4.98 -8.79
N ILE A 197 -14.87 -6.07 -8.01
CA ILE A 197 -14.48 -7.40 -8.50
C ILE A 197 -15.61 -8.14 -9.24
N GLY A 198 -16.80 -7.56 -9.32
CA GLY A 198 -17.93 -8.09 -10.10
C GLY A 198 -18.79 -9.13 -9.39
N ILE A 199 -18.60 -9.38 -8.10
CA ILE A 199 -19.49 -10.27 -7.31
C ILE A 199 -20.84 -9.61 -7.09
N LEU A 200 -20.87 -8.31 -6.81
CA LEU A 200 -22.07 -7.54 -6.68
C LEU A 200 -22.42 -6.84 -7.99
N GLY A 201 -23.38 -7.42 -8.73
CA GLY A 201 -23.94 -6.84 -9.94
C GLY A 201 -24.93 -5.75 -9.63
N GLN A 202 -25.10 -4.78 -10.55
CA GLN A 202 -26.06 -3.70 -10.42
C GLN A 202 -26.90 -3.54 -11.69
N SER A 203 -28.22 -3.40 -11.52
CA SER A 203 -29.17 -3.12 -12.60
C SER A 203 -30.10 -1.98 -12.17
N GLY A 204 -29.79 -0.75 -12.57
CA GLY A 204 -30.46 0.45 -12.08
C GLY A 204 -30.27 0.64 -10.58
N ALA A 205 -31.37 0.70 -9.80
CA ALA A 205 -31.36 0.80 -8.34
C ALA A 205 -31.19 -0.55 -7.62
N TRP A 206 -31.26 -1.65 -8.35
CA TRP A 206 -31.22 -3.00 -7.81
C TRP A 206 -29.83 -3.60 -7.91
N CYS A 207 -29.46 -4.37 -6.88
CA CYS A 207 -28.25 -5.18 -6.85
C CYS A 207 -28.63 -6.67 -6.88
N PHE A 208 -27.68 -7.51 -7.30
CA PHE A 208 -27.80 -8.97 -7.30
C PHE A 208 -26.40 -9.58 -7.12
N LEU A 209 -26.35 -10.84 -6.68
CA LEU A 209 -25.07 -11.57 -6.58
C LEU A 209 -24.79 -12.28 -7.90
N GLN A 210 -23.64 -11.97 -8.52
CA GLN A 210 -23.20 -12.59 -9.76
C GLN A 210 -22.96 -14.09 -9.57
N THR A 211 -22.54 -14.51 -8.39
CA THR A 211 -22.37 -15.93 -8.06
C THR A 211 -23.67 -16.74 -8.15
N GLU A 212 -24.83 -16.12 -7.88
CA GLU A 212 -26.13 -16.76 -8.08
C GLU A 212 -26.49 -16.86 -9.57
N VAL A 213 -26.19 -15.82 -10.35
CA VAL A 213 -26.34 -15.84 -11.82
C VAL A 213 -25.48 -16.94 -12.44
N ASP A 214 -24.21 -17.03 -12.03
CA ASP A 214 -23.26 -18.01 -12.53
C ASP A 214 -23.72 -19.47 -12.23
N LYS A 215 -24.32 -19.69 -11.06
CA LYS A 215 -24.94 -20.99 -10.71
C LYS A 215 -26.11 -21.33 -11.64
N MET A 216 -27.01 -20.39 -11.89
CA MET A 216 -28.15 -20.58 -12.80
C MET A 216 -27.67 -20.89 -14.24
N ILE A 217 -26.61 -20.23 -14.69
CA ILE A 217 -26.00 -20.50 -15.99
C ILE A 217 -25.40 -21.91 -16.02
N ALA A 218 -24.72 -22.33 -14.96
CA ALA A 218 -24.16 -23.68 -14.84
C ALA A 218 -25.25 -24.77 -14.87
N ASP A 219 -26.45 -24.45 -14.34
CA ASP A 219 -27.64 -25.30 -14.38
C ASP A 219 -28.36 -25.30 -15.75
N GLY A 220 -27.81 -24.59 -16.75
CA GLY A 220 -28.27 -24.61 -18.13
C GLY A 220 -29.19 -23.44 -18.51
N MET A 221 -29.34 -22.42 -17.67
CA MET A 221 -30.10 -21.22 -17.99
C MET A 221 -29.31 -20.28 -18.89
N SER A 222 -29.98 -19.52 -19.76
CA SER A 222 -29.29 -18.45 -20.49
C SER A 222 -28.91 -17.30 -19.56
N GLU A 223 -27.82 -16.58 -19.88
CA GLU A 223 -27.39 -15.44 -19.07
C GLU A 223 -28.47 -14.35 -18.94
N GLU A 224 -29.22 -14.11 -20.03
CA GLU A 224 -30.31 -13.13 -20.02
C GLU A 224 -31.46 -13.53 -19.08
N ASP A 225 -31.83 -14.79 -19.06
CA ASP A 225 -32.90 -15.29 -18.21
C ASP A 225 -32.43 -15.40 -16.75
N ALA A 226 -31.20 -15.85 -16.50
CA ALA A 226 -30.62 -15.87 -15.16
C ALA A 226 -30.58 -14.46 -14.53
N LYS A 227 -30.20 -13.43 -15.29
CA LYS A 227 -30.23 -12.02 -14.81
C LYS A 227 -31.62 -11.48 -14.56
N LYS A 228 -32.67 -12.04 -15.21
CA LYS A 228 -34.07 -11.67 -14.92
C LYS A 228 -34.57 -12.35 -13.66
N GLU A 229 -34.23 -13.63 -13.48
CA GLU A 229 -34.75 -14.47 -12.39
C GLU A 229 -33.99 -14.34 -11.09
N VAL A 230 -32.70 -13.93 -11.12
CA VAL A 230 -31.89 -13.77 -9.92
C VAL A 230 -32.55 -12.84 -8.90
N LYS A 231 -32.46 -13.21 -7.63
CA LYS A 231 -32.97 -12.40 -6.53
C LYS A 231 -32.30 -11.02 -6.49
N LYS A 232 -33.14 -9.99 -6.62
CA LYS A 232 -32.71 -8.58 -6.59
C LYS A 232 -33.03 -7.97 -5.22
N PHE A 233 -32.15 -7.09 -4.77
CA PHE A 233 -32.25 -6.40 -3.49
C PHE A 233 -31.70 -4.97 -3.60
N TYR A 234 -32.05 -4.11 -2.66
CA TYR A 234 -31.42 -2.79 -2.54
C TYR A 234 -30.06 -2.89 -1.83
N LEU A 235 -29.11 -2.11 -2.27
CA LEU A 235 -27.78 -2.05 -1.64
C LEU A 235 -27.89 -1.75 -0.13
N LYS A 236 -28.84 -0.91 0.27
CA LYS A 236 -29.08 -0.59 1.68
C LYS A 236 -29.49 -1.82 2.50
N ASP A 237 -30.39 -2.65 1.98
CA ASP A 237 -30.86 -3.85 2.68
C ASP A 237 -29.74 -4.89 2.79
N PHE A 238 -28.93 -5.03 1.73
CA PHE A 238 -27.75 -5.89 1.73
C PHE A 238 -26.72 -5.43 2.76
N THR A 239 -26.41 -4.13 2.79
CA THR A 239 -25.49 -3.54 3.78
C THR A 239 -26.01 -3.74 5.21
N THR A 240 -27.31 -3.53 5.44
CA THR A 240 -27.94 -3.77 6.75
C THR A 240 -27.79 -5.24 7.16
N ARG A 241 -28.05 -6.17 6.25
CA ARG A 241 -27.87 -7.60 6.53
C ARG A 241 -26.44 -7.95 6.89
N LEU A 242 -25.45 -7.42 6.19
CA LEU A 242 -24.02 -7.65 6.52
C LEU A 242 -23.61 -7.09 7.90
N LEU A 243 -24.30 -6.04 8.36
CA LEU A 243 -24.08 -5.45 9.68
C LEU A 243 -24.73 -6.27 10.81
N GLU A 244 -25.92 -6.78 10.58
CA GLU A 244 -26.75 -7.44 11.60
C GLU A 244 -26.50 -8.95 11.69
N ASP A 245 -26.03 -9.59 10.61
CA ASP A 245 -25.80 -11.03 10.51
C ASP A 245 -24.29 -11.31 10.32
N PRO A 246 -23.55 -11.61 11.42
CA PRO A 246 -22.12 -11.89 11.34
C PRO A 246 -21.79 -13.15 10.54
N GLU A 247 -22.65 -14.18 10.60
CA GLU A 247 -22.42 -15.43 9.87
C GLU A 247 -22.53 -15.19 8.36
N TYR A 248 -23.53 -14.39 7.96
CA TYR A 248 -23.66 -14.00 6.57
C TYR A 248 -22.50 -13.13 6.09
N TYR A 249 -21.97 -12.25 6.94
CA TYR A 249 -20.79 -11.44 6.60
C TYR A 249 -19.55 -12.32 6.38
N GLU A 250 -19.29 -13.26 7.28
CA GLU A 250 -18.17 -14.21 7.15
C GLU A 250 -18.32 -15.10 5.89
N GLN A 251 -19.54 -15.54 5.59
CA GLN A 251 -19.81 -16.30 4.36
C GLN A 251 -19.50 -15.46 3.12
N MET A 252 -19.92 -14.20 3.09
CA MET A 252 -19.65 -13.29 1.96
C MET A 252 -18.15 -12.97 1.81
N LEU A 253 -17.40 -12.88 2.92
CA LEU A 253 -15.94 -12.74 2.87
C LEU A 253 -15.30 -13.98 2.24
N HIS A 254 -15.69 -15.17 2.69
CA HIS A 254 -15.19 -16.44 2.16
C HIS A 254 -15.50 -16.60 0.67
N ASP A 255 -16.77 -16.36 0.26
CA ASP A 255 -17.20 -16.43 -1.13
C ASP A 255 -16.41 -15.44 -2.02
N SER A 256 -16.11 -14.26 -1.48
CA SER A 256 -15.31 -13.25 -2.17
C SER A 256 -13.86 -13.68 -2.35
N GLU A 257 -13.27 -14.31 -1.34
CA GLU A 257 -11.92 -14.86 -1.41
C GLU A 257 -11.83 -16.00 -2.42
N GLU A 258 -12.79 -16.93 -2.42
CA GLU A 258 -12.87 -18.00 -3.44
C GLU A 258 -13.01 -17.43 -4.85
N TYR A 259 -13.87 -16.41 -5.02
CA TYR A 259 -14.08 -15.78 -6.31
C TYR A 259 -12.79 -15.12 -6.83
N VAL A 260 -12.09 -14.36 -5.97
CA VAL A 260 -10.81 -13.76 -6.30
C VAL A 260 -9.78 -14.82 -6.67
N ASN A 261 -9.67 -15.89 -5.89
CA ASN A 261 -8.73 -16.98 -6.13
C ASN A 261 -9.00 -17.72 -7.46
N LYS A 262 -10.28 -17.95 -7.78
CA LYS A 262 -10.67 -18.54 -9.09
C LYS A 262 -10.36 -17.63 -10.27
N ASN A 263 -10.51 -16.32 -10.09
CA ASN A 263 -10.39 -15.34 -11.17
C ASN A 263 -9.02 -14.64 -11.19
N ILE A 264 -8.11 -14.98 -10.30
CA ILE A 264 -6.72 -14.45 -10.28
C ILE A 264 -6.04 -14.69 -11.64
N SER A 265 -6.34 -15.80 -12.34
CA SER A 265 -5.86 -16.05 -13.71
C SER A 265 -6.43 -15.06 -14.73
N MET A 266 -7.65 -14.57 -14.52
CA MET A 266 -8.25 -13.51 -15.35
C MET A 266 -7.63 -12.15 -15.06
N VAL A 267 -7.41 -11.83 -13.80
CA VAL A 267 -6.69 -10.60 -13.39
C VAL A 267 -5.25 -10.63 -13.91
N SER A 268 -4.59 -11.79 -13.85
CA SER A 268 -3.27 -11.99 -14.46
C SER A 268 -3.30 -11.85 -15.99
N LYS A 269 -4.40 -12.23 -16.65
CA LYS A 269 -4.56 -12.10 -18.09
C LYS A 269 -4.80 -10.65 -18.52
N ILE A 270 -5.61 -9.90 -17.76
CA ILE A 270 -5.81 -8.46 -17.98
C ILE A 270 -4.50 -7.69 -17.75
N MET A 271 -3.66 -8.13 -16.79
CA MET A 271 -2.36 -7.54 -16.56
C MET A 271 -1.31 -7.94 -17.60
N LEU A 272 -1.31 -9.18 -18.06
CA LEU A 272 -0.50 -9.58 -19.22
C LEU A 272 -0.85 -8.77 -20.48
N ASP A 273 -2.13 -8.52 -20.72
CA ASP A 273 -2.57 -7.67 -21.83
C ASP A 273 -2.16 -6.19 -21.63
N SER A 274 -2.08 -5.71 -20.37
CA SER A 274 -1.56 -4.39 -20.07
C SER A 274 -0.02 -4.31 -20.13
N GLU A 275 0.70 -5.36 -19.77
CA GLU A 275 2.16 -5.46 -19.92
C GLU A 275 2.56 -5.54 -21.39
N ILE A 276 1.81 -6.29 -22.22
CA ILE A 276 1.98 -6.31 -23.67
C ILE A 276 1.78 -4.92 -24.28
N ASN A 277 0.85 -4.16 -23.75
CA ASN A 277 0.63 -2.77 -24.18
C ASN A 277 1.78 -1.84 -23.75
N ILE A 278 2.35 -2.04 -22.56
CA ILE A 278 3.52 -1.31 -22.05
C ILE A 278 4.78 -1.67 -22.85
N GLU A 279 5.00 -2.95 -23.17
CA GLU A 279 6.12 -3.35 -24.04
C GLU A 279 6.01 -2.79 -25.45
N THR A 280 4.79 -2.69 -25.97
CA THR A 280 4.52 -2.09 -27.28
C THR A 280 4.75 -0.59 -27.27
N GLU A 281 4.40 0.11 -26.18
CA GLU A 281 4.70 1.52 -25.99
C GLU A 281 6.19 1.80 -25.73
N LEU A 282 6.85 0.94 -24.96
CA LEU A 282 8.31 1.03 -24.75
C LEU A 282 9.09 0.77 -26.05
N LYS A 283 8.62 -0.13 -26.91
CA LYS A 283 9.19 -0.30 -28.25
C LYS A 283 9.02 0.93 -29.13
N LYS A 284 7.85 1.56 -29.12
CA LYS A 284 7.61 2.81 -29.85
C LYS A 284 8.51 3.94 -29.32
N LEU A 285 8.70 4.05 -28.00
CA LEU A 285 9.60 5.03 -27.39
C LEU A 285 11.05 4.78 -27.78
N SER A 286 11.52 3.52 -27.80
CA SER A 286 12.88 3.20 -28.23
C SER A 286 13.11 3.40 -29.72
N GLU A 287 12.08 3.26 -30.56
CA GLU A 287 12.15 3.58 -31.99
C GLU A 287 12.27 5.09 -32.20
N VAL A 288 11.54 5.90 -31.41
CA VAL A 288 11.64 7.37 -31.45
C VAL A 288 13.00 7.85 -30.91
N GLU A 289 13.55 7.25 -29.86
CA GLU A 289 14.90 7.58 -29.36
C GLU A 289 15.99 7.24 -30.39
N ASN A 290 15.83 6.15 -31.14
CA ASN A 290 16.77 5.79 -32.22
C ASN A 290 16.68 6.76 -33.42
N GLU A 291 15.48 7.23 -33.77
CA GLU A 291 15.30 8.26 -34.80
C GLU A 291 15.99 9.58 -34.43
N PHE A 292 15.90 10.00 -33.16
CA PHE A 292 16.57 11.22 -32.67
C PHE A 292 18.11 11.05 -32.63
N SER A 293 18.62 9.85 -32.29
CA SER A 293 20.07 9.60 -32.30
C SER A 293 20.66 9.59 -33.72
N ASP A 294 19.92 9.12 -34.71
CA ASP A 294 20.32 9.13 -36.11
C ASP A 294 20.30 10.56 -36.71
N GLU A 295 19.41 11.45 -36.23
CA GLU A 295 19.40 12.86 -36.62
C GLU A 295 20.57 13.65 -36.00
N GLU A 296 20.96 13.38 -34.74
CA GLU A 296 22.15 14.00 -34.12
C GLU A 296 23.43 13.56 -34.82
N ASP A 297 23.58 12.29 -35.19
CA ASP A 297 24.73 11.76 -35.93
C ASP A 297 24.84 12.34 -37.36
N THR A 298 23.72 12.66 -37.99
CA THR A 298 23.72 13.36 -39.29
C THR A 298 24.08 14.84 -39.17
N LEU A 299 23.61 15.53 -38.15
CA LEU A 299 23.96 16.92 -37.89
C LEU A 299 25.47 17.10 -37.53
N GLU A 300 26.07 16.16 -36.73
CA GLU A 300 27.49 16.17 -36.46
C GLU A 300 28.36 15.90 -37.70
N LYS A 301 27.90 15.11 -38.65
CA LYS A 301 28.60 14.86 -39.93
C LYS A 301 28.57 16.06 -40.84
N ASP A 302 27.44 16.79 -40.91
CA ASP A 302 27.30 18.01 -41.71
C ASP A 302 28.09 19.18 -41.10
N GLU A 303 28.22 19.29 -39.77
CA GLU A 303 29.10 20.29 -39.13
C GLU A 303 30.59 20.02 -39.40
N LYS A 304 31.00 18.74 -39.45
CA LYS A 304 32.39 18.37 -39.78
C LYS A 304 32.73 18.62 -41.24
N VAL A 305 31.78 18.48 -42.15
CA VAL A 305 31.92 18.79 -43.56
C VAL A 305 32.02 20.31 -43.77
N THR A 306 31.19 21.11 -43.11
CA THR A 306 31.20 22.57 -43.21
C THR A 306 32.47 23.22 -42.63
N LYS A 307 33.06 22.64 -41.59
CA LYS A 307 34.34 23.07 -40.99
C LYS A 307 35.51 22.76 -41.93
N LYS A 308 35.49 21.69 -42.75
CA LYS A 308 36.52 21.32 -43.72
C LYS A 308 36.49 22.21 -44.97
N VAL A 309 35.34 22.76 -45.33
CA VAL A 309 35.20 23.69 -46.52
C VAL A 309 35.63 25.09 -46.18
N LYS A 310 35.62 25.53 -44.91
CA LYS A 310 36.07 26.84 -44.47
C LYS A 310 37.58 26.93 -44.15
N SER A 311 38.33 25.84 -44.28
CA SER A 311 39.79 25.76 -44.03
C SER A 311 40.62 25.50 -45.27
N LYS A 312 40.06 25.72 -46.48
CA LYS A 312 40.79 25.79 -47.75
C LYS A 312 40.62 27.21 -48.35
#